data_61c8dd50856917df8eabbcbd216d09ca
#
_entry.id   61c8dd50856917df8eabbcbd216d09ca
#
_cell.length_a   1.000
_cell.length_b   1.000
_cell.length_c   1.000
_cell.angle_alpha   90.00
_cell.angle_beta   90.00
_cell.angle_gamma   90.00
#
_symmetry.space_group_name_H-M   'P 1'
#
loop_
_entity.id
_entity.type
_entity.pdbx_description
1 polymer ?
#
loop_
_entity_poly.entity_id
_entity_poly.type
_entity_poly.pdbx_seq_one_letter_code
_entity_poly.pdbx_strand_id
1 'polypeptide(L)'
;LSGKDCLENKQEIKNLYQEHEISVIKTAARIEAEYYMKKTRIEETILFSKKMNYKKIGLAFCVGLEKESKEIYNIFREYFKVYSACCKICGIDKTEFELEKIDKKREEAMCNPMGQASFFNEKKTDLNIIIGLCIGHDILFTEYSNAPVTTLAVKDRILAHNPLGAIYSNYYRDRF
;
A
#
# COMPACT_ATOMS: atom_id res chain seq x y z
N LEU A 1 4.44 -4.84 26.92
CA LEU A 1 5.22 -5.83 26.18
C LEU A 1 6.59 -5.92 26.86
N SER A 2 6.84 -6.97 27.63
CA SER A 2 8.15 -7.22 28.20
C SER A 2 9.12 -7.52 27.06
N GLY A 3 10.18 -6.72 26.93
CA GLY A 3 11.20 -6.88 25.90
C GLY A 3 12.08 -8.11 26.11
N LYS A 4 11.46 -9.26 26.38
CA LYS A 4 12.18 -10.54 26.37
C LYS A 4 12.44 -10.92 24.92
N ASP A 5 13.66 -11.32 24.64
CA ASP A 5 14.04 -11.93 23.36
C ASP A 5 13.10 -13.10 23.06
N CYS A 6 12.18 -12.87 22.09
CA CYS A 6 11.23 -13.88 21.69
C CYS A 6 11.85 -14.97 20.80
N LEU A 7 13.13 -14.82 20.41
CA LEU A 7 13.82 -15.68 19.45
C LEU A 7 15.20 -16.07 20.00
N GLU A 8 15.37 -17.34 20.30
CA GLU A 8 16.67 -17.92 20.68
C GLU A 8 17.61 -18.09 19.49
N ASN A 9 17.10 -18.07 18.25
CA ASN A 9 17.83 -18.36 17.02
C ASN A 9 18.26 -17.10 16.23
N LYS A 10 18.80 -16.11 16.93
CA LYS A 10 19.30 -14.86 16.34
C LYS A 10 20.17 -15.05 15.09
N GLN A 11 21.04 -16.08 15.09
CA GLN A 11 21.93 -16.33 13.96
C GLN A 11 21.16 -16.83 12.74
N GLU A 12 20.18 -17.69 12.90
CA GLU A 12 19.33 -18.17 11.80
C GLU A 12 18.56 -17.04 11.18
N ILE A 13 17.96 -16.14 12.00
CA ILE A 13 17.24 -14.97 11.51
C ILE A 13 18.17 -14.02 10.75
N LYS A 14 19.42 -13.80 11.22
CA LYS A 14 20.40 -12.99 10.50
C LYS A 14 20.73 -13.55 9.11
N ASN A 15 20.74 -14.86 8.96
CA ASN A 15 21.04 -15.54 7.69
C ASN A 15 19.91 -15.40 6.65
N LEU A 16 18.70 -14.98 7.05
CA LEU A 16 17.61 -14.68 6.13
C LEU A 16 17.83 -13.39 5.35
N TYR A 17 18.66 -12.47 5.88
CA TYR A 17 18.95 -11.19 5.23
C TYR A 17 20.03 -11.39 4.18
N GLN A 18 19.60 -11.52 2.93
CA GLN A 18 20.47 -11.55 1.76
C GLN A 18 20.82 -10.12 1.30
N GLU A 19 21.53 -9.98 0.20
CA GLU A 19 21.98 -8.69 -0.31
C GLU A 19 20.83 -7.69 -0.56
N HIS A 20 19.73 -8.18 -1.11
CA HIS A 20 18.54 -7.35 -1.38
C HIS A 20 17.91 -6.83 -0.08
N GLU A 21 17.63 -7.70 0.88
CA GLU A 21 17.00 -7.33 2.17
C GLU A 21 17.91 -6.37 2.95
N ILE A 22 19.21 -6.62 2.93
CA ILE A 22 20.20 -5.72 3.54
C ILE A 22 20.19 -4.35 2.86
N SER A 23 20.06 -4.26 1.55
CA SER A 23 19.97 -3.01 0.81
C SER A 23 18.72 -2.22 1.21
N VAL A 24 17.56 -2.89 1.28
CA VAL A 24 16.27 -2.30 1.72
C VAL A 24 16.40 -1.71 3.13
N ILE A 25 16.88 -2.51 4.10
CA ILE A 25 17.01 -2.09 5.50
C ILE A 25 18.02 -0.96 5.67
N LYS A 26 19.18 -1.04 5.00
CA LYS A 26 20.19 0.03 5.04
C LYS A 26 19.63 1.35 4.52
N THR A 27 18.87 1.29 3.42
CA THR A 27 18.24 2.47 2.84
C THR A 27 17.20 3.06 3.78
N ALA A 28 16.34 2.25 4.38
CA ALA A 28 15.33 2.66 5.35
C ALA A 28 15.97 3.30 6.59
N ALA A 29 16.94 2.62 7.21
CA ALA A 29 17.65 3.10 8.41
C ALA A 29 18.38 4.42 8.14
N ARG A 30 18.96 4.59 6.95
CA ARG A 30 19.62 5.84 6.57
C ARG A 30 18.63 6.99 6.47
N ILE A 31 17.45 6.77 5.87
CA ILE A 31 16.41 7.80 5.77
C ILE A 31 15.92 8.17 7.17
N GLU A 32 15.65 7.19 8.02
CA GLU A 32 15.26 7.41 9.40
C GLU A 32 16.29 8.26 10.16
N ALA A 33 17.57 7.89 10.10
CA ALA A 33 18.63 8.60 10.81
C ALA A 33 18.84 10.04 10.30
N GLU A 34 18.80 10.26 8.98
CA GLU A 34 19.01 11.58 8.37
C GLU A 34 17.81 12.51 8.56
N TYR A 35 16.56 11.97 8.57
CA TYR A 35 15.33 12.76 8.47
C TYR A 35 14.31 12.45 9.58
N TYR A 36 14.74 11.90 10.70
CA TYR A 36 13.85 11.57 11.82
C TYR A 36 12.93 12.73 12.19
N MET A 37 11.61 12.53 12.15
CA MET A 37 10.56 13.52 12.39
C MET A 37 10.62 14.79 11.50
N LYS A 38 11.33 14.75 10.36
CA LYS A 38 11.47 15.92 9.45
C LYS A 38 10.76 15.68 8.10
N LYS A 39 10.44 14.43 7.77
CA LYS A 39 9.84 14.07 6.50
C LYS A 39 8.51 13.36 6.68
N THR A 40 7.58 13.67 5.78
CA THR A 40 6.31 12.96 5.68
C THR A 40 6.47 11.60 5.01
N ARG A 41 5.52 10.69 5.20
CA ARG A 41 5.53 9.36 4.55
C ARG A 41 5.66 9.46 3.02
N ILE A 42 5.06 10.47 2.39
CA ILE A 42 5.19 10.70 0.94
C ILE A 42 6.65 11.03 0.59
N GLU A 43 7.27 11.97 1.29
CA GLU A 43 8.66 12.36 1.07
C GLU A 43 9.63 11.21 1.33
N GLU A 44 9.42 10.44 2.40
CA GLU A 44 10.22 9.24 2.70
C GLU A 44 10.10 8.19 1.59
N THR A 45 8.89 7.97 1.06
CA THR A 45 8.67 7.02 -0.05
C THR A 45 9.41 7.47 -1.31
N ILE A 46 9.43 8.77 -1.61
CA ILE A 46 10.20 9.33 -2.74
C ILE A 46 11.70 9.17 -2.51
N LEU A 47 12.20 9.50 -1.32
CA LEU A 47 13.62 9.35 -0.96
C LEU A 47 14.06 7.89 -1.05
N PHE A 48 13.26 6.98 -0.48
CA PHE A 48 13.51 5.55 -0.54
C PHE A 48 13.58 5.05 -1.98
N SER A 49 12.59 5.37 -2.79
CA SER A 49 12.53 4.96 -4.19
C SER A 49 13.73 5.48 -4.99
N LYS A 50 14.16 6.72 -4.76
CA LYS A 50 15.38 7.29 -5.38
C LYS A 50 16.65 6.55 -4.95
N LYS A 51 16.81 6.29 -3.65
CA LYS A 51 17.98 5.60 -3.10
C LYS A 51 18.06 4.13 -3.55
N MET A 52 16.90 3.48 -3.74
CA MET A 52 16.80 2.12 -4.32
C MET A 52 16.91 2.10 -5.86
N ASN A 53 17.09 3.26 -6.48
CA ASN A 53 17.17 3.42 -7.95
C ASN A 53 15.91 2.95 -8.70
N TYR A 54 14.74 2.97 -8.06
CA TYR A 54 13.45 2.68 -8.69
C TYR A 54 13.11 3.75 -9.73
N LYS A 55 12.55 3.34 -10.86
CA LYS A 55 12.20 4.23 -11.99
C LYS A 55 10.71 4.24 -12.28
N LYS A 56 10.03 3.12 -12.03
CA LYS A 56 8.62 2.93 -12.36
C LYS A 56 7.82 2.64 -11.09
N ILE A 57 6.88 3.50 -10.79
CA ILE A 57 6.02 3.39 -9.60
C ILE A 57 4.59 3.06 -10.01
N GLY A 58 3.98 2.07 -9.38
CA GLY A 58 2.56 1.74 -9.48
C GLY A 58 1.76 2.37 -8.33
N LEU A 59 0.64 3.02 -8.63
CA LEU A 59 -0.30 3.56 -7.63
C LEU A 59 -1.63 2.80 -7.71
N ALA A 60 -1.86 1.86 -6.79
CA ALA A 60 -3.11 1.12 -6.65
C ALA A 60 -4.05 1.87 -5.71
N PHE A 61 -5.13 2.42 -6.23
CA PHE A 61 -6.01 3.25 -5.42
C PHE A 61 -7.47 2.80 -5.43
N CYS A 62 -8.16 3.08 -4.33
CA CYS A 62 -9.61 2.94 -4.24
C CYS A 62 -10.29 4.13 -4.93
N VAL A 63 -11.36 3.88 -5.68
CA VAL A 63 -12.16 4.92 -6.34
C VAL A 63 -12.59 6.05 -5.37
N GLY A 64 -12.86 5.73 -4.12
CA GLY A 64 -13.21 6.73 -3.09
C GLY A 64 -12.05 7.63 -2.65
N LEU A 65 -10.85 7.45 -3.20
CA LEU A 65 -9.66 8.29 -2.98
C LEU A 65 -9.08 8.80 -4.31
N GLU A 66 -9.94 8.96 -5.31
CA GLU A 66 -9.52 9.43 -6.64
C GLU A 66 -8.83 10.79 -6.58
N LYS A 67 -9.38 11.73 -5.83
CA LYS A 67 -8.83 13.10 -5.71
C LYS A 67 -7.45 13.09 -5.08
N GLU A 68 -7.31 12.41 -3.93
CA GLU A 68 -6.04 12.27 -3.22
C GLU A 68 -5.01 11.54 -4.08
N SER A 69 -5.45 10.49 -4.78
CA SER A 69 -4.57 9.71 -5.67
C SER A 69 -4.08 10.53 -6.86
N LYS A 70 -4.88 11.45 -7.38
CA LYS A 70 -4.48 12.38 -8.44
C LYS A 70 -3.38 13.33 -7.97
N GLU A 71 -3.51 13.88 -6.76
CA GLU A 71 -2.47 14.74 -6.17
C GLU A 71 -1.17 13.95 -5.91
N ILE A 72 -1.29 12.74 -5.37
CA ILE A 72 -0.14 11.84 -5.15
C ILE A 72 0.52 11.50 -6.50
N TYR A 73 -0.26 11.20 -7.53
CA TYR A 73 0.26 10.97 -8.88
C TYR A 73 1.05 12.18 -9.39
N ASN A 74 0.51 13.40 -9.25
CA ASN A 74 1.19 14.63 -9.69
C ASN A 74 2.53 14.84 -8.97
N ILE A 75 2.60 14.55 -7.67
CA ILE A 75 3.84 14.63 -6.89
C ILE A 75 4.86 13.59 -7.38
N PHE A 76 4.45 12.33 -7.53
CA PHE A 76 5.39 11.26 -7.87
C PHE A 76 5.89 11.34 -9.31
N ARG A 77 5.07 11.82 -10.27
CA ARG A 77 5.47 11.97 -11.68
C ARG A 77 6.62 12.95 -11.92
N GLU A 78 6.88 13.85 -10.99
CA GLU A 78 8.04 14.75 -11.04
C GLU A 78 9.37 13.98 -10.87
N TYR A 79 9.33 12.77 -10.34
CA TYR A 79 10.53 12.00 -10.00
C TYR A 79 10.62 10.65 -10.72
N PHE A 80 9.48 10.07 -11.11
CA PHE A 80 9.37 8.70 -11.59
C PHE A 80 8.42 8.60 -12.80
N LYS A 81 8.54 7.50 -13.54
CA LYS A 81 7.49 7.06 -14.45
C LYS A 81 6.38 6.40 -13.62
N VAL A 82 5.23 7.04 -13.54
CA VAL A 82 4.12 6.59 -12.69
C VAL A 82 3.02 5.95 -13.52
N TYR A 83 2.53 4.81 -13.05
CA TYR A 83 1.33 4.14 -13.54
C TYR A 83 0.29 4.12 -12.41
N SER A 84 -0.96 4.35 -12.72
CA SER A 84 -2.04 4.32 -11.73
C SER A 84 -3.17 3.44 -12.18
N ALA A 85 -3.78 2.70 -11.25
CA ALA A 85 -4.91 1.84 -11.49
C ALA A 85 -5.97 1.98 -10.40
N CYS A 86 -7.19 2.33 -10.81
CA CYS A 86 -8.34 2.35 -9.92
C CYS A 86 -8.79 0.92 -9.58
N CYS A 87 -9.34 0.72 -8.38
CA CYS A 87 -9.86 -0.58 -7.95
C CYS A 87 -11.02 -1.12 -8.81
N LYS A 88 -11.63 -0.31 -9.68
CA LYS A 88 -12.70 -0.71 -10.60
C LYS A 88 -12.19 -1.09 -12.00
N ILE A 89 -10.88 -1.32 -12.13
CA ILE A 89 -10.27 -1.74 -13.40
C ILE A 89 -10.98 -2.97 -13.98
N CYS A 90 -11.14 -3.01 -15.31
CA CYS A 90 -11.88 -4.00 -16.10
C CYS A 90 -13.41 -3.95 -15.97
N GLY A 91 -14.01 -3.24 -15.03
CA GLY A 91 -15.45 -3.06 -14.93
C GLY A 91 -16.27 -4.33 -14.71
N ILE A 92 -15.71 -5.39 -14.13
CA ILE A 92 -16.36 -6.67 -13.88
C ILE A 92 -17.54 -6.47 -12.92
N ASP A 93 -18.76 -6.87 -13.29
CA ASP A 93 -19.89 -6.76 -12.38
C ASP A 93 -19.81 -7.78 -11.24
N LYS A 94 -20.27 -7.38 -10.07
CA LYS A 94 -20.29 -8.22 -8.87
C LYS A 94 -21.07 -9.52 -9.04
N THR A 95 -22.06 -9.53 -9.91
CA THR A 95 -22.88 -10.73 -10.18
C THR A 95 -22.09 -11.83 -10.86
N GLU A 96 -21.01 -11.54 -11.57
CA GLU A 96 -20.18 -12.55 -12.23
C GLU A 96 -19.48 -13.50 -11.24
N PHE A 97 -19.31 -13.03 -9.99
CA PHE A 97 -18.71 -13.81 -8.90
C PHE A 97 -19.65 -13.97 -7.70
N GLU A 98 -20.95 -13.74 -7.89
CA GLU A 98 -21.98 -13.85 -6.82
C GLU A 98 -21.68 -12.98 -5.59
N LEU A 99 -21.04 -11.83 -5.80
CA LEU A 99 -20.67 -10.91 -4.71
C LEU A 99 -21.85 -10.05 -4.26
N GLU A 100 -21.90 -9.79 -2.96
CA GLU A 100 -22.91 -8.91 -2.37
C GLU A 100 -22.76 -7.46 -2.87
N LYS A 101 -23.89 -6.87 -3.34
CA LYS A 101 -23.98 -5.48 -3.77
C LYS A 101 -24.37 -4.57 -2.60
N ILE A 102 -23.85 -3.35 -2.58
CA ILE A 102 -24.30 -2.31 -1.64
C ILE A 102 -25.75 -1.93 -1.93
N ASP A 103 -26.07 -1.73 -3.21
CA ASP A 103 -27.43 -1.54 -3.69
C ASP A 103 -27.80 -2.68 -4.66
N LYS A 104 -28.70 -3.57 -4.21
CA LYS A 104 -29.13 -4.74 -4.99
C LYS A 104 -29.82 -4.38 -6.31
N LYS A 105 -30.31 -3.13 -6.45
CA LYS A 105 -31.06 -2.67 -7.64
C LYS A 105 -30.18 -2.09 -8.73
N ARG A 106 -28.87 -1.89 -8.46
CA ARG A 106 -27.93 -1.27 -9.41
C ARG A 106 -26.88 -2.26 -9.91
N GLU A 107 -26.37 -1.99 -11.09
CA GLU A 107 -25.11 -2.59 -11.51
C GLU A 107 -23.98 -2.03 -10.66
N GLU A 108 -23.08 -2.90 -10.23
CA GLU A 108 -21.98 -2.51 -9.37
C GLU A 108 -20.71 -3.27 -9.77
N ALA A 109 -19.77 -2.57 -10.41
CA ALA A 109 -18.47 -3.14 -10.69
C ALA A 109 -17.77 -3.54 -9.38
N MET A 110 -17.21 -4.75 -9.34
CA MET A 110 -16.43 -5.22 -8.20
C MET A 110 -15.12 -4.45 -8.05
N CYS A 111 -14.50 -4.50 -6.88
CA CYS A 111 -13.09 -4.14 -6.74
C CYS A 111 -12.24 -5.29 -7.26
N ASN A 112 -11.28 -4.97 -8.12
CA ASN A 112 -10.44 -5.95 -8.83
C ASN A 112 -8.94 -5.74 -8.48
N PRO A 113 -8.50 -6.15 -7.28
CA PRO A 113 -7.10 -5.98 -6.86
C PRO A 113 -6.13 -6.82 -7.72
N MET A 114 -6.56 -7.99 -8.19
CA MET A 114 -5.73 -8.80 -9.08
C MET A 114 -5.55 -8.13 -10.45
N GLY A 115 -6.58 -7.47 -10.97
CA GLY A 115 -6.47 -6.68 -12.19
C GLY A 115 -5.52 -5.49 -12.03
N GLN A 116 -5.53 -4.82 -10.86
CA GLN A 116 -4.56 -3.78 -10.55
C GLN A 116 -3.12 -4.33 -10.51
N ALA A 117 -2.89 -5.46 -9.83
CA ALA A 117 -1.59 -6.12 -9.74
C ALA A 117 -1.10 -6.58 -11.14
N SER A 118 -1.96 -7.23 -11.91
CA SER A 118 -1.65 -7.68 -13.28
C SER A 118 -1.22 -6.52 -14.18
N PHE A 119 -1.92 -5.39 -14.12
CA PHE A 119 -1.57 -4.20 -14.87
C PHE A 119 -0.15 -3.70 -14.51
N PHE A 120 0.20 -3.63 -13.24
CA PHE A 120 1.54 -3.20 -12.83
C PHE A 120 2.63 -4.22 -13.15
N ASN A 121 2.31 -5.51 -13.08
CA ASN A 121 3.21 -6.58 -13.48
C ASN A 121 3.56 -6.48 -14.97
N GLU A 122 2.57 -6.20 -15.84
CA GLU A 122 2.78 -5.92 -17.27
C GLU A 122 3.69 -4.68 -17.49
N LYS A 123 3.47 -3.60 -16.71
CA LYS A 123 4.30 -2.39 -16.79
C LYS A 123 5.69 -2.56 -16.20
N LYS A 124 5.93 -3.66 -15.48
CA LYS A 124 7.20 -3.95 -14.78
C LYS A 124 7.58 -2.81 -13.85
N THR A 125 6.68 -2.45 -12.95
CA THR A 125 6.93 -1.46 -11.91
C THR A 125 8.00 -1.95 -10.94
N ASP A 126 8.74 -1.03 -10.34
CA ASP A 126 9.81 -1.35 -9.37
C ASP A 126 9.28 -1.32 -7.92
N LEU A 127 8.21 -0.56 -7.69
CA LEU A 127 7.50 -0.46 -6.41
C LEU A 127 6.04 -0.18 -6.66
N ASN A 128 5.15 -0.86 -5.95
CA ASN A 128 3.72 -0.59 -5.95
C ASN A 128 3.29 0.07 -4.62
N ILE A 129 2.45 1.09 -4.70
CA ILE A 129 1.98 1.87 -3.55
C ILE A 129 0.47 1.72 -3.45
N ILE A 130 -0.01 1.24 -2.29
CA ILE A 130 -1.44 1.14 -1.97
C ILE A 130 -1.94 2.48 -1.43
N ILE A 131 -3.05 2.98 -2.00
CA ILE A 131 -3.76 4.17 -1.56
C ILE A 131 -5.21 3.77 -1.23
N GLY A 132 -5.41 3.32 0.01
CA GLY A 132 -6.72 3.03 0.59
C GLY A 132 -7.48 1.87 -0.05
N LEU A 133 -6.83 0.78 -0.44
CA LEU A 133 -7.53 -0.45 -0.77
C LEU A 133 -8.24 -1.01 0.47
N CYS A 134 -9.40 -1.63 0.28
CA CYS A 134 -10.16 -2.23 1.37
C CYS A 134 -9.47 -3.49 1.87
N ILE A 135 -9.75 -3.86 3.14
CA ILE A 135 -9.30 -5.13 3.71
C ILE A 135 -9.67 -6.30 2.81
N GLY A 136 -8.75 -7.23 2.60
CA GLY A 136 -8.86 -8.33 1.65
C GLY A 136 -8.44 -7.95 0.23
N HIS A 137 -8.73 -6.72 -0.24
CA HIS A 137 -8.26 -6.26 -1.55
C HIS A 137 -6.78 -5.87 -1.51
N ASP A 138 -6.32 -5.28 -0.43
CA ASP A 138 -4.90 -5.02 -0.17
C ASP A 138 -4.09 -6.31 -0.01
N ILE A 139 -4.67 -7.34 0.60
CA ILE A 139 -4.08 -8.68 0.72
C ILE A 139 -3.85 -9.27 -0.68
N LEU A 140 -4.91 -9.39 -1.48
CA LEU A 140 -4.82 -9.96 -2.83
C LEU A 140 -3.90 -9.14 -3.74
N PHE A 141 -3.97 -7.80 -3.67
CA PHE A 141 -3.09 -6.94 -4.45
C PHE A 141 -1.62 -7.21 -4.12
N THR A 142 -1.30 -7.33 -2.83
CA THR A 142 0.07 -7.59 -2.36
C THR A 142 0.56 -8.97 -2.78
N GLU A 143 -0.29 -9.99 -2.65
CA GLU A 143 0.03 -11.38 -3.00
C GLU A 143 0.32 -11.55 -4.50
N TYR A 144 -0.43 -10.84 -5.37
CA TYR A 144 -0.30 -10.96 -6.82
C TYR A 144 0.63 -9.92 -7.46
N SER A 145 1.20 -9.01 -6.69
CA SER A 145 2.19 -8.03 -7.17
C SER A 145 3.58 -8.65 -7.28
N ASN A 146 4.20 -8.57 -8.46
CA ASN A 146 5.59 -8.99 -8.65
C ASN A 146 6.59 -8.00 -8.03
N ALA A 147 6.26 -6.71 -8.02
CA ALA A 147 7.07 -5.68 -7.39
C ALA A 147 6.78 -5.60 -5.88
N PRO A 148 7.74 -5.17 -5.06
CA PRO A 148 7.48 -4.86 -3.66
C PRO A 148 6.28 -3.93 -3.49
N VAL A 149 5.52 -4.10 -2.41
CA VAL A 149 4.34 -3.30 -2.10
C VAL A 149 4.55 -2.53 -0.81
N THR A 150 4.17 -1.25 -0.82
CA THR A 150 4.07 -0.43 0.39
C THR A 150 2.72 0.26 0.48
N THR A 151 2.25 0.55 1.69
CA THR A 151 0.99 1.24 1.92
C THR A 151 1.25 2.69 2.29
N LEU A 152 0.63 3.61 1.54
CA LEU A 152 0.65 5.04 1.85
C LEU A 152 -0.57 5.46 2.68
N ALA A 153 -1.74 4.94 2.33
CA ALA A 153 -2.97 5.16 3.07
C ALA A 153 -3.73 3.85 3.26
N VAL A 154 -4.17 3.58 4.49
CA VAL A 154 -5.03 2.44 4.84
C VAL A 154 -6.49 2.86 4.67
N LYS A 155 -7.34 1.96 4.17
CA LYS A 155 -8.77 2.27 4.01
C LYS A 155 -9.50 2.26 5.33
N ASP A 156 -10.03 3.41 5.70
CA ASP A 156 -11.00 3.58 6.78
C ASP A 156 -12.03 4.64 6.36
N ARG A 157 -13.29 4.22 6.18
CA ARG A 157 -14.37 5.10 5.71
C ARG A 157 -14.95 5.97 6.82
N ILE A 158 -14.71 5.60 8.07
CA ILE A 158 -15.26 6.27 9.27
C ILE A 158 -14.28 7.29 9.82
N LEU A 159 -12.99 6.95 9.84
CA LEU A 159 -11.95 7.70 10.53
C LEU A 159 -10.97 8.40 9.56
N ALA A 160 -11.46 8.81 8.39
CA ALA A 160 -10.66 9.53 7.40
C ALA A 160 -9.32 8.84 7.09
N HIS A 161 -9.36 7.51 6.92
CA HIS A 161 -8.18 6.68 6.61
C HIS A 161 -7.12 6.64 7.73
N ASN A 162 -7.54 6.93 8.96
CA ASN A 162 -6.70 6.79 10.17
C ASN A 162 -7.32 5.75 11.12
N PRO A 163 -7.09 4.44 10.91
CA PRO A 163 -7.69 3.39 11.74
C PRO A 163 -7.26 3.45 13.21
N LEU A 164 -6.10 4.07 13.53
CA LEU A 164 -5.69 4.28 14.91
C LEU A 164 -6.61 5.25 15.67
N GLY A 165 -7.36 6.09 14.96
CA GLY A 165 -8.38 6.95 15.57
C GLY A 165 -9.42 6.17 16.39
N ALA A 166 -9.69 4.91 16.03
CA ALA A 166 -10.57 4.05 16.81
C ALA A 166 -10.03 3.75 18.22
N ILE A 167 -8.71 3.64 18.36
CA ILE A 167 -8.07 3.38 19.65
C ILE A 167 -8.03 4.63 20.52
N TYR A 168 -7.89 5.81 19.90
CA TYR A 168 -7.82 7.09 20.64
C TYR A 168 -9.19 7.63 21.06
N SER A 169 -10.28 7.11 20.51
CA SER A 169 -11.65 7.50 20.84
C SER A 169 -12.33 6.45 21.72
N ASN A 170 -12.74 6.81 22.92
CA ASN A 170 -13.50 5.92 23.80
C ASN A 170 -14.77 5.41 23.11
N TYR A 171 -15.49 6.30 22.38
CA TYR A 171 -16.69 5.94 21.64
C TYR A 171 -16.51 4.76 20.68
N TYR A 172 -15.39 4.71 19.97
CA TYR A 172 -15.11 3.58 19.05
C TYR A 172 -14.49 2.40 19.78
N ARG A 173 -13.60 2.64 20.75
CA ARG A 173 -12.95 1.58 21.53
C ARG A 173 -13.96 0.72 22.29
N ASP A 174 -15.01 1.35 22.82
CA ASP A 174 -16.07 0.66 23.59
C ASP A 174 -17.02 -0.21 22.70
N ARG A 175 -16.77 -0.24 21.38
CA ARG A 175 -17.48 -1.10 20.43
C ARG A 175 -16.81 -2.44 20.18
N PHE A 176 -15.61 -2.64 20.68
CA PHE A 176 -14.85 -3.89 20.59
C PHE A 176 -14.97 -4.71 21.87
#